data_dc114e1c76921e2007b99c8044ee18ad
#
_entry.id   dc114e1c76921e2007b99c8044ee18ad
#
_cell.length_a   1.000
_cell.length_b   1.000
_cell.length_c   1.000
_cell.angle_alpha   90.00
_cell.angle_beta   90.00
_cell.angle_gamma   90.00
#
_symmetry.space_group_name_H-M   'P 1'
#
loop_
_entity.id
_entity.type
_entity.pdbx_description
1 polymer ?
#
loop_
_entity_poly.entity_id
_entity_poly.type
_entity_poly.pdbx_seq_one_letter_code
_entity_poly.pdbx_strand_id
1 'polypeptide(L)'
;IAIKETPSANFYDGLGALKGVDIIAASLGFKVINTRGFNSTSPVRSLQIIDGVDNQSPGLNFSLGNFLGSSELDIMKVEIIQGASSAYYGPNAFNGVISMTTLNPFIKPGLSIQYKFGERQLFENSIRYAEKFQNKNGEDIFAFKINLSYMQAKDWEADNMAAVDGTISSNNPGGYD
;
A
#
# COMPACT_ATOMS: atom_id res chain seq x y z
N ILE A 1 -1.06 6.26 13.38
CA ILE A 1 -2.51 6.10 13.21
C ILE A 1 -2.83 4.64 13.38
N ALA A 2 -3.84 4.33 14.19
CA ALA A 2 -4.38 2.99 14.28
C ALA A 2 -5.15 2.69 12.99
N ILE A 3 -4.54 1.96 12.08
CA ILE A 3 -5.10 1.61 10.76
C ILE A 3 -6.48 0.94 10.88
N LYS A 4 -6.70 0.19 11.96
CA LYS A 4 -7.96 -0.54 12.19
C LYS A 4 -9.14 0.35 12.62
N GLU A 5 -8.89 1.59 12.96
CA GLU A 5 -9.91 2.53 13.43
C GLU A 5 -10.40 3.50 12.34
N THR A 6 -9.75 3.49 11.18
CA THR A 6 -10.17 4.31 10.03
C THR A 6 -11.24 3.56 9.24
N PRO A 7 -12.42 4.14 9.03
CA PRO A 7 -13.48 3.54 8.20
C PRO A 7 -13.13 3.68 6.72
N SER A 8 -12.13 2.95 6.26
CA SER A 8 -11.64 3.00 4.89
C SER A 8 -11.51 1.60 4.32
N ALA A 9 -11.70 1.45 3.02
CA ALA A 9 -11.63 0.16 2.34
C ALA A 9 -10.24 -0.49 2.46
N ASN A 10 -9.20 0.34 2.53
CA ASN A 10 -7.84 -0.08 2.78
C ASN A 10 -7.07 0.99 3.56
N PHE A 11 -5.91 0.64 4.11
CA PHE A 11 -5.12 1.57 4.92
C PHE A 11 -4.59 2.78 4.14
N TYR A 12 -4.38 2.66 2.82
CA TYR A 12 -3.98 3.77 1.98
C TYR A 12 -5.05 4.86 1.94
N ASP A 13 -6.32 4.49 1.85
CA ASP A 13 -7.43 5.46 1.89
C ASP A 13 -7.48 6.17 3.24
N GLY A 14 -7.16 5.45 4.31
CA GLY A 14 -7.04 6.03 5.65
C GLY A 14 -5.95 7.09 5.77
N LEU A 15 -4.90 7.02 4.95
CA LEU A 15 -3.84 8.02 4.95
C LEU A 15 -4.29 9.38 4.41
N GLY A 16 -5.28 9.40 3.51
CA GLY A 16 -5.87 10.64 2.99
C GLY A 16 -6.63 11.47 4.03
N ALA A 17 -6.99 10.87 5.15
CA ALA A 17 -7.59 11.60 6.28
C ALA A 17 -6.55 12.43 7.07
N LEU A 18 -5.27 12.26 6.79
CA LEU A 18 -4.20 13.01 7.44
C LEU A 18 -4.10 14.42 6.88
N LYS A 19 -3.92 15.38 7.76
CA LYS A 19 -3.74 16.79 7.36
C LYS A 19 -2.48 16.93 6.48
N GLY A 20 -2.67 17.53 5.30
CA GLY A 20 -1.59 17.78 4.36
C GLY A 20 -1.16 16.54 3.56
N VAL A 21 -2.02 15.55 3.49
CA VAL A 21 -1.89 14.37 2.64
C VAL A 21 -3.01 14.36 1.63
N ASP A 22 -2.67 14.26 0.36
CA ASP A 22 -3.58 14.14 -0.77
C ASP A 22 -3.36 12.79 -1.46
N ILE A 23 -4.44 12.12 -1.85
CA ILE A 23 -4.37 10.84 -2.56
C ILE A 23 -4.92 11.02 -3.97
N ILE A 24 -4.15 10.59 -4.95
CA ILE A 24 -4.60 10.45 -6.33
C ILE A 24 -4.73 8.96 -6.61
N ALA A 25 -5.94 8.51 -6.89
CA ALA A 25 -6.20 7.12 -7.27
C ALA A 25 -6.12 6.99 -8.79
N ALA A 26 -5.12 6.26 -9.27
CA ALA A 26 -4.98 5.92 -10.68
C ALA A 26 -5.71 4.61 -11.02
N SER A 27 -5.81 3.71 -10.06
CA SER A 27 -6.62 2.48 -10.11
C SER A 27 -7.02 2.06 -8.70
N LEU A 28 -7.80 0.99 -8.58
CA LEU A 28 -8.26 0.46 -7.30
C LEU A 28 -7.11 0.16 -6.33
N GLY A 29 -6.03 -0.40 -6.85
CA GLY A 29 -4.84 -0.77 -6.07
C GLY A 29 -3.66 0.17 -6.25
N PHE A 30 -3.70 1.09 -7.20
CA PHE A 30 -2.59 2.00 -7.47
C PHE A 30 -2.94 3.43 -7.09
N LYS A 31 -2.41 3.85 -5.94
CA LYS A 31 -2.67 5.17 -5.36
C LYS A 31 -1.38 5.91 -5.14
N VAL A 32 -1.37 7.16 -5.53
CA VAL A 32 -0.24 8.07 -5.35
C VAL A 32 -0.52 8.97 -4.14
N ILE A 33 0.38 8.94 -3.18
CA ILE A 33 0.29 9.79 -2.00
C ILE A 33 1.15 11.03 -2.22
N ASN A 34 0.54 12.18 -2.06
CA ASN A 34 1.17 13.48 -2.11
C ASN A 34 1.14 14.13 -0.73
N THR A 35 2.18 14.89 -0.41
CA THR A 35 2.25 15.63 0.86
C THR A 35 2.51 17.11 0.61
N ARG A 36 2.00 17.98 1.49
CA ARG A 36 2.25 19.42 1.51
C ARG A 36 1.91 20.13 0.20
N GLY A 37 0.87 19.68 -0.51
CA GLY A 37 0.42 20.31 -1.75
C GLY A 37 1.30 20.03 -2.98
N PHE A 38 2.27 19.12 -2.87
CA PHE A 38 2.93 18.59 -4.05
C PHE A 38 1.93 17.71 -4.80
N ASN A 39 1.42 18.21 -5.89
CA ASN A 39 0.42 17.51 -6.68
C ASN A 39 1.10 16.79 -7.86
N SER A 40 1.59 15.59 -7.60
CA SER A 40 2.24 14.75 -8.60
C SER A 40 1.36 13.54 -8.91
N THR A 41 1.12 13.28 -10.19
CA THR A 41 0.47 12.05 -10.66
C THR A 41 1.44 10.86 -10.72
N SER A 42 2.74 11.11 -10.54
CA SER A 42 3.79 10.10 -10.59
C SER A 42 4.25 9.70 -9.18
N PRO A 43 4.27 8.40 -8.86
CA PRO A 43 4.67 7.90 -7.55
C PRO A 43 6.19 7.92 -7.31
N VAL A 44 7.00 8.29 -8.30
CA VAL A 44 8.47 8.22 -8.24
C VAL A 44 9.13 9.13 -7.18
N ARG A 45 8.36 10.03 -6.57
CA ARG A 45 8.85 10.99 -5.59
C ARG A 45 8.46 10.67 -4.15
N SER A 46 7.73 9.59 -3.95
CA SER A 46 7.30 9.12 -2.63
C SER A 46 7.93 7.75 -2.36
N LEU A 47 8.68 7.66 -1.29
CA LEU A 47 9.37 6.44 -0.90
C LEU A 47 8.46 5.62 0.03
N GLN A 48 8.36 4.33 -0.22
CA GLN A 48 7.69 3.39 0.66
C GLN A 48 8.70 2.42 1.28
N ILE A 49 8.70 2.34 2.60
CA ILE A 49 9.61 1.50 3.37
C ILE A 49 8.80 0.53 4.21
N ILE A 50 9.18 -0.74 4.20
CA ILE A 50 8.60 -1.78 5.06
C ILE A 50 9.70 -2.38 5.92
N ASP A 51 9.58 -2.26 7.23
CA ASP A 51 10.59 -2.71 8.22
C ASP A 51 12.02 -2.24 7.88
N GLY A 52 12.14 -1.00 7.38
CA GLY A 52 13.42 -0.40 7.00
C GLY A 52 13.92 -0.76 5.59
N VAL A 53 13.20 -1.62 4.87
CA VAL A 53 13.55 -2.01 3.50
C VAL A 53 12.75 -1.20 2.50
N ASP A 54 13.41 -0.69 1.46
CA ASP A 54 12.77 0.00 0.35
C ASP A 54 11.87 -0.97 -0.43
N ASN A 55 10.59 -0.60 -0.56
CA ASN A 55 9.56 -1.38 -1.25
C ASN A 55 9.30 -0.87 -2.67
N GLN A 56 10.31 -0.39 -3.35
CA GLN A 56 10.18 0.01 -4.74
C GLN A 56 10.22 -1.20 -5.68
N SER A 57 9.42 -1.12 -6.74
CA SER A 57 9.46 -2.13 -7.79
C SER A 57 10.78 -2.07 -8.54
N PRO A 58 11.52 -3.19 -8.64
CA PRO A 58 12.74 -3.24 -9.41
C PRO A 58 12.51 -2.83 -10.89
N GLY A 59 13.32 -1.93 -11.38
CA GLY A 59 13.25 -1.43 -12.76
C GLY A 59 12.25 -0.29 -13.00
N LEU A 60 11.21 -0.15 -12.18
CA LEU A 60 10.27 0.96 -12.27
C LEU A 60 10.68 2.13 -11.36
N ASN A 61 11.46 1.84 -10.34
CA ASN A 61 11.99 2.81 -9.38
C ASN A 61 10.89 3.63 -8.64
N PHE A 62 9.75 2.99 -8.38
CA PHE A 62 8.68 3.53 -7.54
C PHE A 62 7.89 2.43 -6.84
N SER A 63 7.20 2.78 -5.79
CA SER A 63 6.32 1.86 -5.06
C SER A 63 4.98 1.71 -5.77
N LEU A 64 4.47 0.49 -5.83
CA LEU A 64 3.20 0.16 -6.46
C LEU A 64 2.01 0.27 -5.49
N GLY A 65 2.03 1.27 -4.61
CA GLY A 65 0.95 1.47 -3.66
C GLY A 65 0.79 0.28 -2.72
N ASN A 66 -0.42 -0.26 -2.66
CA ASN A 66 -0.73 -1.44 -1.85
C ASN A 66 -0.69 -2.77 -2.63
N PHE A 67 -0.27 -2.76 -3.90
CA PHE A 67 -0.12 -4.00 -4.68
C PHE A 67 1.04 -4.87 -4.23
N LEU A 68 2.13 -4.24 -3.78
CA LEU A 68 3.33 -4.95 -3.33
C LEU A 68 3.61 -4.61 -1.87
N GLY A 69 4.11 -5.58 -1.14
CA GLY A 69 4.53 -5.42 0.23
C GLY A 69 3.73 -6.30 1.19
N SER A 70 3.50 -5.82 2.38
CA SER A 70 2.78 -6.55 3.42
C SER A 70 1.28 -6.28 3.36
N SER A 71 0.46 -7.33 3.56
CA SER A 71 -0.98 -7.14 3.69
C SER A 71 -1.32 -6.35 4.97
N GLU A 72 -2.48 -5.70 4.98
CA GLU A 72 -2.97 -4.98 6.17
C GLU A 72 -2.99 -5.84 7.43
N LEU A 73 -3.17 -7.14 7.26
CA LEU A 73 -3.23 -8.10 8.36
C LEU A 73 -1.92 -8.18 9.14
N ASP A 74 -0.78 -7.93 8.48
CA ASP A 74 0.55 -7.94 9.10
C ASP A 74 1.08 -6.54 9.44
N ILE A 75 0.38 -5.48 9.08
CA ILE A 75 0.82 -4.12 9.39
C ILE A 75 0.44 -3.75 10.82
N MET A 76 1.43 -3.34 11.59
CA MET A 76 1.26 -2.82 12.94
C MET A 76 1.06 -1.31 12.94
N LYS A 77 1.86 -0.58 12.15
CA LYS A 77 1.93 0.88 12.16
C LYS A 77 2.30 1.41 10.78
N VAL A 78 1.68 2.51 10.38
CA VAL A 78 2.08 3.30 9.22
C VAL A 78 2.37 4.72 9.67
N GLU A 79 3.50 5.24 9.24
CA GLU A 79 3.92 6.62 9.49
C GLU A 79 4.14 7.31 8.15
N ILE A 80 3.66 8.54 8.04
CA ILE A 80 3.99 9.42 6.92
C ILE A 80 4.93 10.52 7.41
N ILE A 81 6.10 10.55 6.82
CA ILE A 81 7.07 11.62 6.99
C ILE A 81 6.85 12.58 5.82
N GLN A 82 6.24 13.72 6.11
CA GLN A 82 5.84 14.69 5.10
C GLN A 82 7.00 15.59 4.65
N GLY A 83 7.07 15.82 3.34
CA GLY A 83 8.02 16.72 2.73
C GLY A 83 9.35 16.07 2.38
N ALA A 84 10.31 16.88 1.97
CA ALA A 84 11.59 16.41 1.50
C ALA A 84 12.42 15.78 2.61
N SER A 85 12.66 14.50 2.52
CA SER A 85 13.43 13.70 3.49
C SER A 85 14.59 12.95 2.85
N SER A 86 15.01 13.38 1.66
CA SER A 86 16.03 12.71 0.86
C SER A 86 17.40 12.63 1.55
N ALA A 87 17.68 13.54 2.48
CA ALA A 87 18.92 13.50 3.25
C ALA A 87 19.05 12.26 4.14
N TYR A 88 17.93 11.70 4.58
CA TYR A 88 17.88 10.53 5.46
C TYR A 88 17.52 9.24 4.72
N TYR A 89 16.67 9.33 3.69
CA TYR A 89 16.04 8.19 3.05
C TYR A 89 16.42 8.00 1.58
N GLY A 90 17.23 8.92 1.02
CA GLY A 90 17.66 8.82 -0.36
C GLY A 90 16.83 9.63 -1.37
N PRO A 91 17.16 9.53 -2.66
CA PRO A 91 16.68 10.48 -3.69
C PRO A 91 15.16 10.44 -3.93
N ASN A 92 14.50 9.32 -3.71
CA ASN A 92 13.07 9.17 -3.97
C ASN A 92 12.17 9.70 -2.84
N ALA A 93 12.76 10.10 -1.71
CA ALA A 93 12.03 10.67 -0.56
C ALA A 93 11.78 12.19 -0.70
N PHE A 94 11.47 12.67 -1.89
CA PHE A 94 11.27 14.09 -2.16
C PHE A 94 9.89 14.59 -1.73
N ASN A 95 8.85 13.81 -2.00
CA ASN A 95 7.46 14.15 -1.67
C ASN A 95 7.01 13.56 -0.32
N GLY A 96 7.84 12.76 0.30
CA GLY A 96 7.59 12.15 1.58
C GLY A 96 7.98 10.68 1.64
N VAL A 97 7.88 10.12 2.84
CA VAL A 97 8.17 8.71 3.11
C VAL A 97 6.97 8.08 3.80
N ILE A 98 6.53 6.93 3.28
CA ILE A 98 5.55 6.07 3.90
C ILE A 98 6.32 4.94 4.56
N SER A 99 6.43 4.96 5.88
CA SER A 99 7.13 3.93 6.65
C SER A 99 6.12 3.00 7.30
N MET A 100 6.21 1.72 6.98
CA MET A 100 5.37 0.67 7.53
C MET A 100 6.19 -0.22 8.44
N THR A 101 5.61 -0.54 9.58
CA THR A 101 6.17 -1.52 10.51
C THR A 101 5.24 -2.70 10.58
N THR A 102 5.77 -3.91 10.41
CA THR A 102 4.97 -5.12 10.46
C THR A 102 4.88 -5.70 11.87
N LEU A 103 3.92 -6.60 12.09
CA LEU A 103 3.72 -7.28 13.36
C LEU A 103 4.91 -8.20 13.67
N ASN A 104 5.53 -7.98 14.82
CA ASN A 104 6.63 -8.81 15.30
C ASN A 104 6.12 -10.20 15.72
N PRO A 105 6.67 -11.30 15.16
CA PRO A 105 6.22 -12.67 15.48
C PRO A 105 6.47 -13.07 16.95
N PHE A 106 7.46 -12.49 17.61
CA PHE A 106 7.70 -12.74 19.03
C PHE A 106 6.58 -12.17 19.91
N ILE A 107 6.03 -11.01 19.52
CA ILE A 107 5.01 -10.30 20.29
C ILE A 107 3.61 -10.81 19.96
N LYS A 108 3.37 -11.13 18.67
CA LYS A 108 2.06 -11.55 18.20
C LYS A 108 2.14 -12.85 17.38
N PRO A 109 2.38 -13.98 18.05
CA PRO A 109 2.26 -15.29 17.42
C PRO A 109 0.78 -15.64 17.16
N GLY A 110 0.53 -16.67 16.36
CA GLY A 110 -0.78 -17.22 16.07
C GLY A 110 -1.22 -17.04 14.63
N LEU A 111 -2.40 -17.58 14.33
CA LEU A 111 -3.05 -17.51 13.02
C LEU A 111 -4.04 -16.34 12.99
N SER A 112 -3.96 -15.58 11.92
CA SER A 112 -4.95 -14.54 11.61
C SER A 112 -5.40 -14.71 10.16
N ILE A 113 -6.70 -14.60 9.93
CA ILE A 113 -7.30 -14.73 8.60
C ILE A 113 -8.25 -13.55 8.41
N GLN A 114 -8.22 -12.96 7.23
CA GLN A 114 -9.10 -11.87 6.86
C GLN A 114 -9.68 -12.11 5.48
N TYR A 115 -10.97 -11.88 5.35
CA TYR A 115 -11.69 -11.83 4.08
C TYR A 115 -12.35 -10.48 3.93
N LYS A 116 -12.21 -9.86 2.75
CA LYS A 116 -12.92 -8.65 2.38
C LYS A 116 -13.70 -8.88 1.10
N PHE A 117 -14.91 -8.39 1.09
CA PHE A 117 -15.80 -8.38 -0.07
C PHE A 117 -16.26 -6.95 -0.29
N GLY A 118 -16.33 -6.53 -1.53
CA GLY A 118 -16.72 -5.17 -1.86
C GLY A 118 -17.35 -5.04 -3.23
N GLU A 119 -17.63 -3.82 -3.61
CA GLU A 119 -18.12 -3.50 -4.93
C GLU A 119 -17.13 -3.92 -6.02
N ARG A 120 -17.58 -3.97 -7.28
CA ARG A 120 -16.76 -4.35 -8.44
C ARG A 120 -16.10 -5.72 -8.30
N GLN A 121 -16.82 -6.66 -7.68
CA GLN A 121 -16.33 -8.02 -7.47
C GLN A 121 -15.01 -8.06 -6.66
N LEU A 122 -14.80 -7.08 -5.80
CA LEU A 122 -13.66 -7.10 -4.89
C LEU A 122 -13.74 -8.33 -3.99
N PHE A 123 -12.72 -9.13 -4.07
CA PHE A 123 -12.44 -10.23 -3.15
C PHE A 123 -10.99 -10.13 -2.70
N GLU A 124 -10.78 -10.02 -1.42
CA GLU A 124 -9.45 -10.04 -0.82
C GLU A 124 -9.40 -11.10 0.27
N ASN A 125 -8.38 -11.92 0.25
CA ASN A 125 -8.08 -12.90 1.27
C ASN A 125 -6.65 -12.70 1.76
N SER A 126 -6.49 -12.62 3.06
CA SER A 126 -5.18 -12.51 3.70
C SER A 126 -5.07 -13.50 4.84
N ILE A 127 -3.93 -14.19 4.90
CA ILE A 127 -3.61 -15.16 5.93
C ILE A 127 -2.24 -14.81 6.50
N ARG A 128 -2.18 -14.68 7.81
CA ARG A 128 -0.93 -14.50 8.55
C ARG A 128 -0.79 -15.61 9.58
N TYR A 129 0.32 -16.32 9.53
CA TYR A 129 0.72 -17.28 10.55
C TYR A 129 2.07 -16.89 11.13
N ALA A 130 2.16 -16.86 12.42
CA ALA A 130 3.41 -16.58 13.14
C ALA A 130 3.56 -17.53 14.33
N GLU A 131 4.78 -17.96 14.55
CA GLU A 131 5.11 -18.85 15.67
C GLU A 131 6.44 -18.45 16.28
N LYS A 132 6.54 -18.64 17.59
CA LYS A 132 7.76 -18.43 18.35
C LYS A 132 8.16 -19.67 19.13
N PHE A 133 9.45 -19.88 19.24
CA PHE A 133 10.04 -21.01 19.95
C PHE A 133 10.84 -20.51 21.13
N GLN A 134 10.70 -21.24 22.21
CA GLN A 134 11.39 -20.94 23.47
C GLN A 134 12.36 -22.05 23.83
N ASN A 135 13.43 -21.69 24.52
CA ASN A 135 14.33 -22.66 25.14
C ASN A 135 13.69 -23.27 26.41
N LYS A 136 14.38 -24.20 27.03
CA LYS A 136 13.91 -24.85 28.28
C LYS A 136 13.75 -23.89 29.45
N ASN A 137 14.36 -22.72 29.36
CA ASN A 137 14.29 -21.68 30.40
C ASN A 137 13.17 -20.66 30.16
N GLY A 138 12.39 -20.83 29.05
CA GLY A 138 11.30 -19.92 28.71
C GLY A 138 11.76 -18.67 27.96
N GLU A 139 13.01 -18.60 27.50
CA GLU A 139 13.50 -17.47 26.71
C GLU A 139 13.19 -17.67 25.24
N ASP A 140 12.70 -16.63 24.57
CA ASP A 140 12.41 -16.66 23.15
C ASP A 140 13.70 -16.72 22.32
N ILE A 141 13.92 -17.80 21.56
CA ILE A 141 15.14 -18.03 20.78
C ILE A 141 14.96 -17.85 19.28
N PHE A 142 13.77 -18.14 18.76
CA PHE A 142 13.47 -18.05 17.35
C PHE A 142 11.99 -17.77 17.13
N ALA A 143 11.69 -16.99 16.11
CA ALA A 143 10.33 -16.81 15.64
C ALA A 143 10.32 -16.64 14.12
N PHE A 144 9.23 -17.07 13.50
CA PHE A 144 8.99 -16.83 12.07
C PHE A 144 7.56 -16.34 11.85
N LYS A 145 7.33 -15.72 10.70
CA LYS A 145 6.00 -15.42 10.21
C LYS A 145 5.90 -15.67 8.72
N ILE A 146 4.72 -16.08 8.29
CA ILE A 146 4.33 -16.21 6.89
C ILE A 146 3.10 -15.36 6.68
N ASN A 147 3.12 -14.54 5.65
CA ASN A 147 2.01 -13.70 5.26
C ASN A 147 1.70 -13.92 3.78
N LEU A 148 0.47 -14.31 3.49
CA LEU A 148 -0.04 -14.55 2.15
C LEU A 148 -1.25 -13.66 1.92
N SER A 149 -1.31 -13.00 0.79
CA SER A 149 -2.48 -12.21 0.41
C SER A 149 -2.81 -12.42 -1.06
N TYR A 150 -4.09 -12.41 -1.35
CA TYR A 150 -4.64 -12.47 -2.70
C TYR A 150 -5.75 -11.45 -2.82
N MET A 151 -5.73 -10.67 -3.89
CA MET A 151 -6.76 -9.70 -4.21
C MET A 151 -7.19 -9.87 -5.66
N GLN A 152 -8.49 -9.83 -5.87
CA GLN A 152 -9.11 -9.77 -7.19
C GLN A 152 -10.22 -8.72 -7.16
N ALA A 153 -10.25 -7.86 -8.16
CA ALA A 153 -11.31 -6.88 -8.33
C ALA A 153 -11.41 -6.49 -9.82
N LYS A 154 -12.55 -5.93 -10.21
CA LYS A 154 -12.66 -5.17 -11.45
C LYS A 154 -12.36 -3.71 -11.14
N ASP A 155 -11.50 -3.11 -11.96
CA ASP A 155 -11.26 -1.67 -11.86
C ASP A 155 -12.49 -0.89 -12.38
N TRP A 156 -12.51 0.42 -12.20
CA TRP A 156 -13.58 1.22 -12.79
C TRP A 156 -13.37 1.35 -14.30
N GLU A 157 -14.48 1.37 -15.00
CA GLU A 157 -14.50 1.67 -16.42
C GLU A 157 -14.88 3.15 -16.58
N ALA A 158 -14.15 3.88 -17.42
CA ALA A 158 -14.53 5.25 -17.74
C ALA A 158 -15.81 5.24 -18.57
N ASP A 159 -16.81 6.01 -18.14
CA ASP A 159 -18.03 6.21 -18.91
C ASP A 159 -17.75 7.26 -20.00
N ASN A 160 -17.04 6.86 -21.03
CA ASN A 160 -16.63 7.72 -22.12
C ASN A 160 -17.57 7.57 -23.31
N MET A 161 -18.49 8.51 -23.45
CA MET A 161 -19.47 8.58 -24.54
C MET A 161 -18.88 9.11 -25.86
N ALA A 162 -17.60 9.46 -25.92
CA ALA A 162 -16.97 9.93 -27.14
C ALA A 162 -16.94 8.82 -28.20
N ALA A 163 -17.36 9.14 -29.42
CA ALA A 163 -17.29 8.20 -30.55
C ALA A 163 -15.83 7.84 -30.82
N VAL A 164 -15.55 6.55 -30.84
CA VAL A 164 -14.26 6.02 -31.29
C VAL A 164 -14.33 5.91 -32.82
N ASP A 165 -13.60 6.73 -33.51
CA ASP A 165 -13.58 6.76 -34.99
C ASP A 165 -12.64 5.71 -35.61
N GLY A 166 -12.17 4.76 -34.83
CA GLY A 166 -11.23 3.72 -35.26
C GLY A 166 -9.79 4.20 -35.41
N THR A 167 -9.54 5.48 -35.27
CA THR A 167 -8.19 6.04 -35.17
C THR A 167 -7.90 6.40 -33.73
N ILE A 168 -6.67 6.23 -33.30
CA ILE A 168 -6.21 6.70 -31.98
C ILE A 168 -6.29 8.22 -32.02
N SER A 169 -7.30 8.79 -31.38
CA SER A 169 -7.46 10.23 -31.30
C SER A 169 -6.93 10.74 -29.96
N SER A 170 -6.48 11.99 -29.96
CA SER A 170 -6.06 12.65 -28.70
C SER A 170 -7.20 12.78 -27.68
N ASN A 171 -8.45 12.68 -28.12
CA ASN A 171 -9.62 12.81 -27.25
C ASN A 171 -10.09 11.48 -26.67
N ASN A 172 -9.70 10.37 -27.28
CA ASN A 172 -10.02 9.04 -26.82
C ASN A 172 -8.93 8.06 -27.29
N PRO A 173 -7.76 8.09 -26.64
CA PRO A 173 -6.62 7.30 -27.03
C PRO A 173 -6.83 5.83 -26.67
N GLY A 174 -7.64 5.15 -27.45
CA GLY A 174 -7.97 3.74 -27.26
C GLY A 174 -9.39 3.49 -26.73
N GLY A 175 -10.12 4.50 -26.33
CA GLY A 175 -11.53 4.43 -25.96
C GLY A 175 -11.81 3.73 -24.64
N TYR A 176 -10.79 3.37 -23.92
CA TYR A 176 -10.92 2.64 -22.64
C TYR A 176 -9.81 3.03 -21.70
N ASP A 177 -10.14 3.15 -20.45
CA ASP A 177 -9.22 3.23 -19.32
C ASP A 177 -9.28 1.96 -18.48
#